data_e5247d1ba833d843671f9bd5c2180333
#
_entry.id   e5247d1ba833d843671f9bd5c2180333
#
_cell.length_a   1.000
_cell.length_b   1.000
_cell.length_c   1.000
_cell.angle_alpha   90.00
_cell.angle_beta   90.00
_cell.angle_gamma   90.00
#
_symmetry.space_group_name_H-M   'P 1'
#
loop_
_entity.id
_entity.type
_entity.pdbx_description
1 polymer ?
#
loop_
_entity_poly.entity_id
_entity_poly.type
_entity_poly.pdbx_seq_one_letter_code
_entity_poly.pdbx_strand_id
1 'polypeptide(L)'
;MKNLFCLLALVIFISSCSDDSDGKKKRVLVASKGLPSELLLVVDKPLWESDVKDTINSIIEAQVPGLMQAEKMFRVTRVFSKDYAPTHTTFHSQLFVKVDKTLDKPLMGTRRNEYAKPQVELVVAAPSVEALRQYLSLNGERIKEILADAQIDMRVELLRKKYSKKVSDDLKEVLGMTVRAPEHMKATKKGENFLWGGTNLLEKDLNLVVYTYDWHGEDIADVKHFASKRDSVMERNIPGAHEGQWMQTVREKERNSPLVSSKTREIGGRQVIESCGLWQMRNGALGGPFVSISRIDTMAGKVIVGEGFVYSPSSDKRDLVRQMEATLRTLK
;
A
#
# COMPACT_ATOMS: atom_id res chain seq x y z
N MET A 1 -67.01 -30.90 -43.09
CA MET A 1 -67.58 -29.57 -42.84
C MET A 1 -66.65 -28.89 -41.84
N LYS A 2 -66.17 -27.70 -42.21
CA LYS A 2 -65.38 -26.70 -41.50
C LYS A 2 -63.89 -27.03 -41.20
N ASN A 3 -63.09 -26.58 -42.17
CA ASN A 3 -61.66 -26.43 -42.11
C ASN A 3 -61.30 -25.36 -41.03
N LEU A 4 -60.32 -25.69 -40.18
CA LEU A 4 -59.71 -24.71 -39.32
C LEU A 4 -58.22 -24.57 -39.71
N PHE A 5 -57.94 -23.52 -40.44
CA PHE A 5 -56.59 -23.11 -40.82
C PHE A 5 -55.87 -22.60 -39.59
N CYS A 6 -54.78 -23.25 -39.13
CA CYS A 6 -53.87 -22.76 -38.12
C CYS A 6 -52.84 -21.92 -38.84
N LEU A 7 -52.92 -20.58 -38.63
CA LEU A 7 -51.97 -19.64 -39.11
C LEU A 7 -50.75 -19.60 -38.10
N LEU A 8 -49.62 -20.11 -38.53
CA LEU A 8 -48.36 -20.07 -37.77
C LEU A 8 -47.74 -18.67 -37.95
N ALA A 9 -47.91 -17.83 -36.96
CA ALA A 9 -47.28 -16.51 -36.95
C ALA A 9 -45.78 -16.66 -36.55
N LEU A 10 -44.93 -16.48 -37.54
CA LEU A 10 -43.47 -16.41 -37.36
C LEU A 10 -43.11 -15.06 -36.73
N VAL A 11 -42.85 -15.05 -35.44
CA VAL A 11 -42.34 -13.86 -34.74
C VAL A 11 -40.86 -13.78 -35.01
N ILE A 12 -40.47 -12.86 -35.89
CA ILE A 12 -39.08 -12.47 -36.12
C ILE A 12 -38.69 -11.56 -34.97
N PHE A 13 -37.89 -12.08 -34.02
CA PHE A 13 -37.19 -11.27 -33.06
C PHE A 13 -36.06 -10.46 -33.78
N ILE A 14 -36.37 -9.23 -34.11
CA ILE A 14 -35.33 -8.25 -34.47
C ILE A 14 -34.62 -7.89 -33.16
N SER A 15 -33.44 -8.46 -32.95
CA SER A 15 -32.54 -7.99 -31.92
C SER A 15 -32.08 -6.59 -32.31
N SER A 16 -32.79 -5.57 -31.82
CA SER A 16 -32.33 -4.19 -31.84
C SER A 16 -31.18 -4.12 -30.85
N CYS A 17 -29.94 -4.10 -31.34
CA CYS A 17 -28.82 -3.55 -30.61
C CYS A 17 -29.10 -2.05 -30.45
N SER A 18 -29.73 -1.67 -29.34
CA SER A 18 -29.68 -0.29 -28.89
C SER A 18 -28.27 -0.04 -28.33
N ASP A 19 -27.45 0.61 -29.13
CA ASP A 19 -26.30 1.36 -28.67
C ASP A 19 -26.82 2.42 -27.68
N ASP A 20 -26.88 2.08 -26.39
CA ASP A 20 -27.00 3.05 -25.31
C ASP A 20 -25.67 3.83 -25.22
N SER A 21 -25.46 4.70 -26.19
CA SER A 21 -24.54 5.82 -26.07
C SER A 21 -25.17 6.90 -25.18
N ASP A 22 -25.37 6.53 -23.89
CA ASP A 22 -25.63 7.52 -22.86
C ASP A 22 -24.33 8.32 -22.70
N GLY A 23 -24.25 9.43 -23.40
CA GLY A 23 -23.13 10.36 -23.49
C GLY A 23 -22.83 11.06 -22.16
N LYS A 24 -22.57 10.29 -21.10
CA LYS A 24 -21.96 10.81 -19.89
C LYS A 24 -20.57 11.30 -20.26
N LYS A 25 -20.46 12.60 -20.57
CA LYS A 25 -19.18 13.28 -20.71
C LYS A 25 -18.32 12.85 -19.53
N LYS A 26 -17.28 12.08 -19.79
CA LYS A 26 -16.34 11.60 -18.77
C LYS A 26 -15.77 12.82 -18.06
N ARG A 27 -16.25 13.10 -16.85
CA ARG A 27 -15.84 14.27 -16.08
C ARG A 27 -14.33 14.18 -15.89
N VAL A 28 -13.60 15.12 -16.42
CA VAL A 28 -12.13 15.22 -16.20
C VAL A 28 -11.94 15.73 -14.78
N LEU A 29 -11.45 14.84 -13.91
CA LEU A 29 -11.16 15.19 -12.52
C LEU A 29 -9.83 15.94 -12.45
N VAL A 30 -9.80 16.95 -11.58
CA VAL A 30 -8.55 17.66 -11.27
C VAL A 30 -7.60 16.75 -10.48
N ALA A 31 -6.32 17.11 -10.46
CA ALA A 31 -5.36 16.45 -9.60
C ALA A 31 -5.71 16.69 -8.12
N SER A 32 -5.61 15.65 -7.30
CA SER A 32 -5.82 15.79 -5.87
C SER A 32 -4.72 16.63 -5.21
N LYS A 33 -5.07 17.27 -4.11
CA LYS A 33 -4.19 18.07 -3.25
C LYS A 33 -3.72 17.27 -2.04
N GLY A 34 -2.71 17.82 -1.38
CA GLY A 34 -2.18 17.35 -0.11
C GLY A 34 -0.72 16.89 -0.24
N LEU A 35 -0.02 16.96 0.88
CA LEU A 35 1.34 16.45 1.00
C LEU A 35 1.32 14.92 1.14
N PRO A 36 2.43 14.24 0.84
CA PRO A 36 2.56 12.83 1.13
C PRO A 36 2.20 12.51 2.58
N SER A 37 1.43 11.44 2.78
CA SER A 37 0.91 11.00 4.08
C SER A 37 -0.01 11.99 4.81
N GLU A 38 -0.50 13.05 4.14
CA GLU A 38 -1.47 13.96 4.71
C GLU A 38 -2.87 13.34 4.73
N LEU A 39 -3.58 13.52 5.85
CA LEU A 39 -4.94 13.07 6.07
C LEU A 39 -5.79 14.25 6.53
N LEU A 40 -6.85 14.55 5.82
CA LEU A 40 -7.86 15.51 6.27
C LEU A 40 -8.89 14.79 7.13
N LEU A 41 -8.93 15.11 8.44
CA LEU A 41 -9.97 14.65 9.35
C LEU A 41 -11.10 15.66 9.39
N VAL A 42 -12.31 15.23 9.02
CA VAL A 42 -13.52 16.03 9.11
C VAL A 42 -14.41 15.48 10.22
N VAL A 43 -14.68 16.28 11.24
CA VAL A 43 -15.41 15.86 12.44
C VAL A 43 -16.20 17.04 13.02
N ASP A 44 -17.34 16.77 13.66
CA ASP A 44 -18.09 17.80 14.36
C ASP A 44 -17.38 18.25 15.63
N LYS A 45 -17.44 19.55 15.95
CA LYS A 45 -16.79 20.10 17.13
C LYS A 45 -17.26 19.44 18.43
N PRO A 46 -18.57 19.26 18.70
CA PRO A 46 -19.02 18.56 19.91
C PRO A 46 -18.55 17.11 20.00
N LEU A 47 -18.46 16.42 18.86
CA LEU A 47 -17.94 15.05 18.80
C LEU A 47 -16.45 15.00 19.12
N TRP A 48 -15.68 15.97 18.63
CA TRP A 48 -14.26 16.11 18.96
C TRP A 48 -13.99 16.47 20.42
N GLU A 49 -14.93 17.11 21.08
CA GLU A 49 -14.84 17.47 22.51
C GLU A 49 -15.39 16.37 23.43
N SER A 50 -15.84 15.24 22.89
CA SER A 50 -16.29 14.05 23.63
C SER A 50 -15.17 13.02 23.78
N ASP A 51 -15.47 11.91 24.49
CA ASP A 51 -14.58 10.76 24.69
C ASP A 51 -14.24 9.98 23.40
N VAL A 52 -14.99 10.20 22.31
CA VAL A 52 -14.68 9.65 20.98
C VAL A 52 -13.36 10.18 20.42
N LYS A 53 -12.92 11.37 20.86
CA LYS A 53 -11.64 11.96 20.46
C LYS A 53 -10.46 11.01 20.68
N ASP A 54 -10.39 10.37 21.84
CA ASP A 54 -9.26 9.48 22.16
C ASP A 54 -9.26 8.24 21.26
N THR A 55 -10.45 7.72 20.94
CA THR A 55 -10.60 6.63 19.98
C THR A 55 -10.19 7.05 18.56
N ILE A 56 -10.56 8.24 18.10
CA ILE A 56 -10.11 8.77 16.82
C ILE A 56 -8.58 8.92 16.83
N ASN A 57 -8.02 9.51 17.88
CA ASN A 57 -6.58 9.72 18.00
C ASN A 57 -5.79 8.39 17.96
N SER A 58 -6.29 7.33 18.60
CA SER A 58 -5.65 6.00 18.55
C SER A 58 -5.53 5.45 17.12
N ILE A 59 -6.40 5.88 16.22
CA ILE A 59 -6.38 5.50 14.81
C ILE A 59 -5.43 6.40 14.00
N ILE A 60 -5.62 7.72 14.07
CA ILE A 60 -4.93 8.68 13.20
C ILE A 60 -3.50 8.97 13.64
N GLU A 61 -3.16 8.73 14.91
CA GLU A 61 -1.81 8.88 15.47
C GLU A 61 -1.03 7.56 15.56
N ALA A 62 -1.58 6.49 14.97
CA ALA A 62 -0.91 5.20 14.91
C ALA A 62 0.49 5.33 14.27
N GLN A 63 1.42 4.49 14.74
CA GLN A 63 2.80 4.49 14.26
C GLN A 63 2.96 3.62 13.02
N VAL A 64 3.90 3.98 12.15
CA VAL A 64 4.29 3.14 11.01
C VAL A 64 4.98 1.88 11.52
N PRO A 65 4.51 0.68 11.18
CA PRO A 65 5.17 -0.56 11.58
C PRO A 65 6.58 -0.68 10.98
N GLY A 66 7.48 -1.33 11.70
CA GLY A 66 8.83 -1.64 11.19
C GLY A 66 9.81 -0.46 11.17
N LEU A 67 9.47 0.68 11.77
CA LEU A 67 10.43 1.79 11.98
C LEU A 67 11.07 1.70 13.36
N MET A 68 12.39 1.97 13.43
CA MET A 68 13.12 2.04 14.69
C MET A 68 12.71 3.28 15.51
N GLN A 69 12.51 4.40 14.82
CA GLN A 69 11.99 5.63 15.41
C GLN A 69 10.49 5.70 15.17
N ALA A 70 9.73 5.99 16.22
CA ALA A 70 8.29 6.11 16.13
C ALA A 70 7.89 7.29 15.23
N GLU A 71 7.22 7.01 14.13
CA GLU A 71 6.70 8.01 13.20
C GLU A 71 5.20 7.77 12.98
N LYS A 72 4.38 8.83 13.13
CA LYS A 72 2.94 8.72 12.89
C LYS A 72 2.66 8.35 11.43
N MET A 73 1.68 7.47 11.20
CA MET A 73 1.27 7.04 9.86
C MET A 73 0.77 8.20 9.00
N PHE A 74 0.15 9.20 9.62
CA PHE A 74 -0.47 10.33 8.94
C PHE A 74 0.00 11.67 9.49
N ARG A 75 0.07 12.68 8.59
CA ARG A 75 0.09 14.10 8.94
C ARG A 75 -1.36 14.58 8.93
N VAL A 76 -1.96 14.77 10.09
CA VAL A 76 -3.38 15.05 10.20
C VAL A 76 -3.65 16.54 10.21
N THR A 77 -4.46 16.98 9.26
CA THR A 77 -5.10 18.29 9.26
C THR A 77 -6.55 18.09 9.65
N ARG A 78 -6.99 18.70 10.76
CA ARG A 78 -8.38 18.61 11.21
C ARG A 78 -9.18 19.82 10.76
N VAL A 79 -10.38 19.55 10.24
CA VAL A 79 -11.39 20.56 9.89
C VAL A 79 -12.71 20.20 10.58
N PHE A 80 -13.37 21.13 11.23
CA PHE A 80 -14.72 20.88 11.72
C PHE A 80 -15.73 20.88 10.58
N SER A 81 -16.76 20.02 10.67
CA SER A 81 -17.73 19.85 9.58
C SER A 81 -18.34 21.15 9.10
N LYS A 82 -18.62 22.11 10.02
CA LYS A 82 -19.15 23.43 9.69
C LYS A 82 -18.18 24.30 8.85
N ASP A 83 -16.89 24.04 8.95
CA ASP A 83 -15.82 24.78 8.27
C ASP A 83 -15.32 24.04 7.01
N TYR A 84 -15.93 22.90 6.69
CA TYR A 84 -15.60 22.14 5.48
C TYR A 84 -16.09 22.88 4.23
N ALA A 85 -15.14 23.38 3.45
CA ALA A 85 -15.39 24.22 2.28
C ALA A 85 -15.06 23.49 0.97
N PRO A 86 -15.50 23.99 -0.20
CA PRO A 86 -15.15 23.41 -1.51
C PRO A 86 -13.66 23.24 -1.76
N THR A 87 -12.82 24.07 -1.14
CA THR A 87 -11.36 23.94 -1.20
C THR A 87 -10.82 22.66 -0.57
N HIS A 88 -11.55 22.03 0.34
CA HIS A 88 -11.18 20.78 1.01
C HIS A 88 -11.57 19.55 0.18
N THR A 89 -12.55 19.66 -0.73
CA THR A 89 -13.08 18.51 -1.47
C THR A 89 -12.03 17.79 -2.32
N THR A 90 -10.97 18.47 -2.72
CA THR A 90 -9.92 17.92 -3.58
C THR A 90 -8.73 17.29 -2.83
N PHE A 91 -8.77 17.22 -1.49
CA PHE A 91 -7.73 16.49 -0.75
C PHE A 91 -7.73 15.01 -1.12
N HIS A 92 -6.53 14.42 -1.26
CA HIS A 92 -6.36 13.03 -1.71
C HIS A 92 -6.87 11.99 -0.71
N SER A 93 -6.80 12.28 0.60
CA SER A 93 -7.19 11.35 1.64
C SER A 93 -7.98 12.08 2.71
N GLN A 94 -9.23 11.66 2.91
CA GLN A 94 -10.16 12.30 3.84
C GLN A 94 -10.84 11.25 4.70
N LEU A 95 -10.94 11.52 6.01
CA LEU A 95 -11.69 10.73 6.97
C LEU A 95 -12.82 11.59 7.54
N PHE A 96 -14.07 11.22 7.29
CA PHE A 96 -15.25 11.81 7.87
C PHE A 96 -15.73 10.96 9.03
N VAL A 97 -15.84 11.56 10.22
CA VAL A 97 -16.37 10.91 11.42
C VAL A 97 -17.58 11.70 11.90
N LYS A 98 -18.75 11.09 11.91
CA LYS A 98 -19.98 11.78 12.25
C LYS A 98 -21.00 10.91 12.98
N VAL A 99 -21.86 11.56 13.76
CA VAL A 99 -23.11 10.97 14.26
C VAL A 99 -24.22 11.31 13.28
N ASP A 100 -24.99 10.29 12.89
CA ASP A 100 -26.13 10.42 11.98
C ASP A 100 -27.31 9.64 12.57
N LYS A 101 -28.22 10.37 13.21
CA LYS A 101 -29.38 9.80 13.92
C LYS A 101 -30.40 9.11 13.01
N THR A 102 -30.28 9.25 11.69
CA THR A 102 -31.14 8.56 10.71
C THR A 102 -30.71 7.14 10.44
N LEU A 103 -29.53 6.75 10.92
CA LEU A 103 -29.00 5.39 10.76
C LEU A 103 -29.54 4.45 11.84
N ASP A 104 -29.88 3.22 11.45
CA ASP A 104 -30.26 2.15 12.39
C ASP A 104 -29.03 1.49 13.03
N LYS A 105 -27.88 1.49 12.32
CA LYS A 105 -26.62 0.87 12.74
C LYS A 105 -25.42 1.63 12.22
N PRO A 106 -24.24 1.49 12.87
CA PRO A 106 -22.99 2.06 12.36
C PRO A 106 -22.65 1.56 10.97
N LEU A 107 -22.00 2.41 10.18
CA LEU A 107 -21.52 2.09 8.85
C LEU A 107 -20.14 2.70 8.60
N MET A 108 -19.41 2.05 7.69
CA MET A 108 -18.18 2.57 7.09
C MET A 108 -18.28 2.41 5.57
N GLY A 109 -17.97 3.46 4.84
CA GLY A 109 -18.01 3.46 3.38
C GLY A 109 -16.87 4.28 2.78
N THR A 110 -16.40 3.86 1.60
CA THR A 110 -15.36 4.57 0.85
C THR A 110 -15.92 5.10 -0.46
N ARG A 111 -15.57 6.35 -0.80
CA ARG A 111 -15.76 6.92 -2.14
C ARG A 111 -14.40 7.18 -2.76
N ARG A 112 -14.24 6.85 -4.04
CA ARG A 112 -12.98 7.03 -4.75
C ARG A 112 -13.16 7.98 -5.93
N ASN A 113 -12.23 8.95 -6.04
CA ASN A 113 -12.17 9.88 -7.16
C ASN A 113 -13.49 10.66 -7.39
N GLU A 114 -14.08 11.16 -6.32
CA GLU A 114 -15.33 11.93 -6.40
C GLU A 114 -15.10 13.34 -6.95
N TYR A 115 -14.10 14.04 -6.43
CA TYR A 115 -13.80 15.44 -6.80
C TYR A 115 -12.44 15.62 -7.46
N ALA A 116 -11.50 14.73 -7.16
CA ALA A 116 -10.13 14.78 -7.65
C ALA A 116 -9.58 13.37 -7.87
N LYS A 117 -8.45 13.23 -8.57
CA LYS A 117 -7.82 11.93 -8.80
C LYS A 117 -6.29 12.02 -8.61
N PRO A 118 -5.69 11.05 -7.85
CA PRO A 118 -6.32 9.99 -7.05
C PRO A 118 -6.92 10.55 -5.73
N GLN A 119 -8.07 10.02 -5.30
CA GLN A 119 -8.73 10.47 -4.07
C GLN A 119 -9.43 9.31 -3.37
N VAL A 120 -9.41 9.32 -2.04
CA VAL A 120 -10.21 8.45 -1.19
C VAL A 120 -10.86 9.28 -0.09
N GLU A 121 -12.18 9.15 0.02
CA GLU A 121 -12.97 9.63 1.15
C GLU A 121 -13.48 8.41 1.93
N LEU A 122 -13.09 8.30 3.18
CA LEU A 122 -13.59 7.30 4.11
C LEU A 122 -14.59 7.94 5.05
N VAL A 123 -15.79 7.44 5.07
CA VAL A 123 -16.87 7.91 5.96
C VAL A 123 -17.13 6.84 7.01
N VAL A 124 -17.09 7.24 8.28
CA VAL A 124 -17.52 6.44 9.43
C VAL A 124 -18.65 7.18 10.12
N ALA A 125 -19.81 6.55 10.19
CA ALA A 125 -21.00 7.14 10.77
C ALA A 125 -21.73 6.15 11.67
N ALA A 126 -22.40 6.68 12.72
CA ALA A 126 -23.19 5.86 13.64
C ALA A 126 -24.39 6.66 14.17
N PRO A 127 -25.47 6.00 14.65
CA PRO A 127 -26.67 6.67 15.15
C PRO A 127 -26.45 7.46 16.44
N SER A 128 -25.42 7.14 17.23
CA SER A 128 -25.11 7.80 18.50
C SER A 128 -23.60 7.88 18.74
N VAL A 129 -23.19 8.73 19.68
CA VAL A 129 -21.79 8.89 20.10
C VAL A 129 -21.23 7.57 20.62
N GLU A 130 -21.98 6.86 21.47
CA GLU A 130 -21.55 5.59 22.05
C GLU A 130 -21.39 4.50 20.98
N ALA A 131 -22.36 4.37 20.06
CA ALA A 131 -22.27 3.42 18.96
C ALA A 131 -21.08 3.74 18.03
N LEU A 132 -20.79 5.04 17.81
CA LEU A 132 -19.64 5.47 17.02
C LEU A 132 -18.31 5.10 17.70
N ARG A 133 -18.18 5.35 19.01
CA ARG A 133 -17.00 5.03 19.79
C ARG A 133 -16.69 3.53 19.74
N GLN A 134 -17.72 2.70 19.99
CA GLN A 134 -17.58 1.24 19.90
C GLN A 134 -17.19 0.78 18.50
N TYR A 135 -17.84 1.32 17.48
CA TYR A 135 -17.55 0.96 16.10
C TYR A 135 -16.12 1.33 15.67
N LEU A 136 -15.64 2.52 16.05
CA LEU A 136 -14.26 2.96 15.80
C LEU A 136 -13.24 2.06 16.52
N SER A 137 -13.51 1.68 17.77
CA SER A 137 -12.64 0.78 18.54
C SER A 137 -12.52 -0.60 17.88
N LEU A 138 -13.63 -1.16 17.40
CA LEU A 138 -13.65 -2.48 16.75
C LEU A 138 -13.05 -2.47 15.35
N ASN A 139 -13.14 -1.36 14.63
CA ASN A 139 -12.73 -1.25 13.23
C ASN A 139 -11.46 -0.39 13.03
N GLY A 140 -10.80 0.03 14.10
CA GLY A 140 -9.65 0.93 14.03
C GLY A 140 -8.53 0.44 13.12
N GLU A 141 -8.18 -0.85 13.19
CA GLU A 141 -7.17 -1.45 12.30
C GLU A 141 -7.59 -1.38 10.83
N ARG A 142 -8.84 -1.71 10.54
CA ARG A 142 -9.37 -1.66 9.18
C ARG A 142 -9.38 -0.23 8.63
N ILE A 143 -9.71 0.76 9.46
CA ILE A 143 -9.67 2.19 9.09
C ILE A 143 -8.24 2.60 8.75
N LYS A 144 -7.27 2.24 9.60
CA LYS A 144 -5.84 2.51 9.36
C LYS A 144 -5.35 1.91 8.05
N GLU A 145 -5.71 0.66 7.77
CA GLU A 145 -5.34 -0.03 6.53
C GLU A 145 -5.90 0.67 5.30
N ILE A 146 -7.20 1.02 5.29
CA ILE A 146 -7.83 1.71 4.16
C ILE A 146 -7.14 3.05 3.88
N LEU A 147 -6.86 3.83 4.93
CA LEU A 147 -6.20 5.12 4.80
C LEU A 147 -4.73 4.98 4.36
N ALA A 148 -4.01 3.98 4.88
CA ALA A 148 -2.63 3.70 4.45
C ALA A 148 -2.58 3.25 2.98
N ASP A 149 -3.49 2.37 2.57
CA ASP A 149 -3.61 1.91 1.19
C ASP A 149 -3.91 3.07 0.23
N ALA A 150 -4.77 4.02 0.63
CA ALA A 150 -5.04 5.22 -0.15
C ALA A 150 -3.76 6.04 -0.40
N GLN A 151 -2.89 6.15 0.60
CA GLN A 151 -1.60 6.84 0.49
C GLN A 151 -0.65 6.13 -0.47
N ILE A 152 -0.65 4.81 -0.44
CA ILE A 152 0.19 4.00 -1.33
C ILE A 152 -0.37 4.07 -2.76
N ASP A 153 -1.68 3.92 -2.94
CA ASP A 153 -2.34 3.99 -4.25
C ASP A 153 -2.06 5.33 -4.96
N MET A 154 -2.05 6.43 -4.22
CA MET A 154 -1.66 7.74 -4.74
C MET A 154 -0.24 7.71 -5.34
N ARG A 155 0.71 7.11 -4.64
CA ARG A 155 2.10 6.99 -5.10
C ARG A 155 2.22 6.03 -6.30
N VAL A 156 1.43 4.97 -6.34
CA VAL A 156 1.34 4.07 -7.51
C VAL A 156 0.88 4.85 -8.75
N GLU A 157 -0.11 5.73 -8.61
CA GLU A 157 -0.56 6.59 -9.75
C GLU A 157 0.54 7.53 -10.24
N LEU A 158 1.38 8.07 -9.34
CA LEU A 158 2.55 8.87 -9.73
C LEU A 158 3.58 8.03 -10.47
N LEU A 159 3.89 6.82 -9.97
CA LEU A 159 4.81 5.88 -10.60
C LEU A 159 4.32 5.40 -11.98
N ARG A 160 3.00 5.35 -12.21
CA ARG A 160 2.45 5.06 -13.55
C ARG A 160 2.83 6.10 -14.60
N LYS A 161 3.01 7.36 -14.17
CA LYS A 161 3.36 8.48 -15.05
C LYS A 161 4.86 8.63 -15.24
N LYS A 162 5.63 8.39 -14.17
CA LYS A 162 7.07 8.67 -14.16
C LYS A 162 7.80 7.65 -13.28
N TYR A 163 8.69 6.87 -13.89
CA TYR A 163 9.43 5.80 -13.22
C TYR A 163 10.80 5.56 -13.89
N SER A 164 11.69 4.85 -13.22
CA SER A 164 12.98 4.43 -13.75
C SER A 164 12.81 3.34 -14.81
N LYS A 165 12.95 3.70 -16.07
CA LYS A 165 12.96 2.73 -17.17
C LYS A 165 14.11 1.74 -17.01
N LYS A 166 15.30 2.25 -16.63
CA LYS A 166 16.48 1.40 -16.45
C LYS A 166 16.23 0.23 -15.49
N VAL A 167 15.69 0.50 -14.30
CA VAL A 167 15.38 -0.56 -13.32
C VAL A 167 14.34 -1.54 -13.87
N SER A 168 13.32 -1.04 -14.58
CA SER A 168 12.28 -1.88 -15.18
C SER A 168 12.82 -2.77 -16.29
N ASP A 169 13.67 -2.21 -17.16
CA ASP A 169 14.27 -2.93 -18.31
C ASP A 169 15.26 -3.99 -17.82
N ASP A 170 16.11 -3.64 -16.86
CA ASP A 170 17.07 -4.57 -16.26
C ASP A 170 16.36 -5.72 -15.52
N LEU A 171 15.23 -5.42 -14.81
CA LEU A 171 14.44 -6.46 -14.16
C LEU A 171 13.79 -7.42 -15.17
N LYS A 172 13.30 -6.86 -16.27
CA LYS A 172 12.73 -7.67 -17.36
C LYS A 172 13.78 -8.58 -18.00
N GLU A 173 14.98 -8.09 -18.18
CA GLU A 173 16.09 -8.87 -18.73
C GLU A 173 16.50 -10.04 -17.79
N VAL A 174 16.60 -9.78 -16.47
CA VAL A 174 17.10 -10.75 -15.50
C VAL A 174 16.05 -11.77 -15.07
N LEU A 175 14.82 -11.32 -14.83
CA LEU A 175 13.77 -12.12 -14.19
C LEU A 175 12.46 -12.22 -15.01
N GLY A 176 12.39 -11.59 -16.19
CA GLY A 176 11.17 -11.57 -16.99
C GLY A 176 10.03 -10.73 -16.39
N MET A 177 10.31 -10.00 -15.33
CA MET A 177 9.34 -9.20 -14.55
C MET A 177 9.52 -7.71 -14.82
N THR A 178 8.50 -6.91 -14.45
CA THR A 178 8.55 -5.45 -14.55
C THR A 178 8.20 -4.81 -13.21
N VAL A 179 8.79 -3.63 -12.96
CA VAL A 179 8.49 -2.81 -11.77
C VAL A 179 8.58 -1.33 -12.14
N ARG A 180 7.80 -0.51 -11.46
CA ARG A 180 7.90 0.95 -11.59
C ARG A 180 8.56 1.52 -10.34
N ALA A 181 9.89 1.56 -10.37
CA ALA A 181 10.68 2.18 -9.32
C ALA A 181 10.75 3.72 -9.48
N PRO A 182 11.05 4.48 -8.43
CA PRO A 182 11.24 5.93 -8.52
C PRO A 182 12.21 6.32 -9.65
N GLU A 183 11.88 7.38 -10.41
CA GLU A 183 12.66 7.78 -11.59
C GLU A 183 14.13 8.06 -11.29
N HIS A 184 14.43 8.56 -10.10
CA HIS A 184 15.79 8.87 -9.66
C HIS A 184 16.60 7.65 -9.22
N MET A 185 15.99 6.45 -9.19
CA MET A 185 16.70 5.19 -8.98
C MET A 185 17.40 4.78 -10.28
N LYS A 186 18.69 5.07 -10.39
CA LYS A 186 19.47 4.96 -11.64
C LYS A 186 20.55 3.87 -11.59
N ALA A 187 21.03 3.52 -10.40
CA ALA A 187 22.01 2.47 -10.21
C ALA A 187 21.32 1.10 -10.25
N THR A 188 21.95 0.11 -10.87
CA THR A 188 21.50 -1.28 -10.88
C THR A 188 22.67 -2.25 -10.76
N LYS A 189 22.42 -3.41 -10.16
CA LYS A 189 23.33 -4.56 -10.11
C LYS A 189 22.52 -5.81 -10.43
N LYS A 190 22.96 -6.54 -11.44
CA LYS A 190 22.37 -7.81 -11.88
C LYS A 190 23.11 -8.99 -11.22
N GLY A 191 22.37 -9.99 -10.81
CA GLY A 191 22.89 -11.24 -10.28
C GLY A 191 22.08 -12.43 -10.80
N GLU A 192 22.47 -13.62 -10.42
CA GLU A 192 21.69 -14.82 -10.72
C GLU A 192 20.37 -14.80 -9.93
N ASN A 193 19.24 -14.83 -10.64
CA ASN A 193 17.91 -14.71 -10.04
C ASN A 193 17.74 -13.50 -9.11
N PHE A 194 18.48 -12.40 -9.38
CA PHE A 194 18.56 -11.24 -8.50
C PHE A 194 18.78 -9.95 -9.29
N LEU A 195 18.01 -8.91 -8.93
CA LEU A 195 18.28 -7.52 -9.32
C LEU A 195 18.30 -6.63 -8.09
N TRP A 196 19.30 -5.78 -7.99
CA TRP A 196 19.29 -4.60 -7.12
C TRP A 196 19.15 -3.33 -7.96
N GLY A 197 18.34 -2.38 -7.50
CA GLY A 197 18.25 -1.02 -8.01
C GLY A 197 18.33 -0.02 -6.86
N GLY A 198 19.02 1.10 -7.04
CA GLY A 198 19.20 2.07 -5.97
C GLY A 198 19.32 3.51 -6.45
N THR A 199 19.12 4.45 -5.51
CA THR A 199 19.38 5.88 -5.73
C THR A 199 20.85 6.22 -5.53
N ASN A 200 21.55 5.42 -4.74
CA ASN A 200 22.98 5.55 -4.42
C ASN A 200 23.31 6.95 -3.84
N LEU A 201 22.47 7.41 -2.91
CA LEU A 201 22.61 8.68 -2.22
C LEU A 201 23.22 8.47 -0.82
N LEU A 202 23.97 9.46 -0.32
CA LEU A 202 24.52 9.44 1.03
C LEU A 202 23.44 9.55 2.11
N GLU A 203 22.34 10.24 1.79
CA GLU A 203 21.17 10.38 2.64
C GLU A 203 19.90 10.11 1.82
N LYS A 204 18.84 9.64 2.49
CA LYS A 204 17.56 9.28 1.85
C LYS A 204 17.73 8.28 0.71
N ASP A 205 18.62 7.31 0.92
CA ASP A 205 18.91 6.29 -0.08
C ASP A 205 17.78 5.25 -0.11
N LEU A 206 17.22 5.08 -1.30
CA LEU A 206 16.16 4.11 -1.60
C LEU A 206 16.76 2.96 -2.38
N ASN A 207 16.48 1.77 -1.94
CA ASN A 207 16.97 0.54 -2.55
C ASN A 207 15.82 -0.42 -2.81
N LEU A 208 15.85 -1.05 -3.96
CA LEU A 208 14.94 -2.11 -4.38
C LEU A 208 15.75 -3.37 -4.67
N VAL A 209 15.33 -4.49 -4.14
CA VAL A 209 15.80 -5.80 -4.61
C VAL A 209 14.61 -6.63 -5.08
N VAL A 210 14.80 -7.39 -6.14
CA VAL A 210 13.86 -8.40 -6.59
C VAL A 210 14.64 -9.66 -6.83
N TYR A 211 14.19 -10.79 -6.26
CA TYR A 211 14.84 -12.07 -6.41
C TYR A 211 13.84 -13.22 -6.41
N THR A 212 14.29 -14.35 -6.92
CA THR A 212 13.53 -15.59 -6.89
C THR A 212 14.36 -16.74 -6.33
N TYR A 213 13.68 -17.71 -5.72
CA TYR A 213 14.28 -18.98 -5.32
C TYR A 213 13.25 -20.11 -5.47
N ASP A 214 13.74 -21.36 -5.56
CA ASP A 214 12.88 -22.52 -5.73
C ASP A 214 12.03 -22.76 -4.48
N TRP A 215 10.74 -23.01 -4.70
CA TRP A 215 9.78 -23.33 -3.64
C TRP A 215 9.64 -24.85 -3.50
N HIS A 216 9.84 -25.35 -2.29
CA HIS A 216 9.76 -26.78 -1.97
C HIS A 216 8.63 -27.09 -0.97
N GLY A 217 7.61 -26.22 -0.88
CA GLY A 217 6.46 -26.42 0.00
C GLY A 217 6.56 -25.69 1.34
N GLU A 218 7.58 -24.86 1.54
CA GLU A 218 7.76 -24.08 2.78
C GLU A 218 6.68 -23.04 2.95
N ASP A 219 6.34 -22.75 4.23
CA ASP A 219 5.51 -21.61 4.57
C ASP A 219 6.29 -20.29 4.41
N ILE A 220 5.98 -19.54 3.35
CA ILE A 220 6.63 -18.25 3.09
C ILE A 220 6.17 -17.14 4.04
N ALA A 221 5.14 -17.38 4.87
CA ALA A 221 4.70 -16.44 5.92
C ALA A 221 5.49 -16.63 7.23
N ASP A 222 6.20 -17.76 7.40
CA ASP A 222 7.06 -17.97 8.55
C ASP A 222 8.21 -16.97 8.57
N VAL A 223 8.25 -16.12 9.60
CA VAL A 223 9.23 -15.02 9.70
C VAL A 223 10.66 -15.50 9.85
N LYS A 224 10.89 -16.70 10.41
CA LYS A 224 12.24 -17.27 10.55
C LYS A 224 12.74 -17.78 9.20
N HIS A 225 11.86 -18.47 8.45
CA HIS A 225 12.14 -18.90 7.10
C HIS A 225 12.44 -17.71 6.19
N PHE A 226 11.55 -16.69 6.20
CA PHE A 226 11.72 -15.45 5.43
C PHE A 226 13.07 -14.79 5.73
N ALA A 227 13.38 -14.54 7.02
CA ALA A 227 14.62 -13.89 7.41
C ALA A 227 15.86 -14.70 7.03
N SER A 228 15.83 -16.02 7.14
CA SER A 228 16.93 -16.90 6.76
C SER A 228 17.21 -16.84 5.25
N LYS A 229 16.18 -16.94 4.41
CA LYS A 229 16.30 -16.82 2.95
C LYS A 229 16.77 -15.44 2.54
N ARG A 230 16.16 -14.39 3.12
CA ARG A 230 16.56 -13.01 2.90
C ARG A 230 18.04 -12.79 3.20
N ASP A 231 18.47 -13.16 4.42
CA ASP A 231 19.86 -12.95 4.85
C ASP A 231 20.85 -13.68 3.92
N SER A 232 20.55 -14.91 3.51
CA SER A 232 21.39 -15.67 2.55
C SER A 232 21.50 -14.99 1.17
N VAL A 233 20.38 -14.41 0.68
CA VAL A 233 20.38 -13.68 -0.60
C VAL A 233 21.17 -12.38 -0.46
N MET A 234 21.00 -11.66 0.64
CA MET A 234 21.69 -10.38 0.88
C MET A 234 23.19 -10.56 1.13
N GLU A 235 23.61 -11.61 1.84
CA GLU A 235 25.02 -11.96 2.03
C GLU A 235 25.74 -12.12 0.69
N ARG A 236 25.10 -12.81 -0.26
CA ARG A 236 25.66 -13.04 -1.60
C ARG A 236 25.69 -11.78 -2.47
N ASN A 237 24.67 -10.94 -2.36
CA ASN A 237 24.41 -9.88 -3.36
C ASN A 237 24.63 -8.47 -2.85
N ILE A 238 24.52 -8.21 -1.53
CA ILE A 238 24.68 -6.89 -0.91
C ILE A 238 25.81 -6.93 0.14
N PRO A 239 27.06 -7.14 -0.29
CA PRO A 239 28.22 -7.06 0.60
C PRO A 239 28.43 -5.63 1.08
N GLY A 240 29.04 -5.47 2.24
CA GLY A 240 29.53 -4.19 2.73
C GLY A 240 30.86 -3.80 2.10
N ALA A 241 31.43 -2.70 2.61
CA ALA A 241 32.71 -2.16 2.11
C ALA A 241 33.94 -2.99 2.51
N HIS A 242 33.82 -3.81 3.56
CA HIS A 242 34.91 -4.64 4.09
C HIS A 242 34.53 -6.10 4.11
N GLU A 243 35.54 -6.96 4.11
CA GLU A 243 35.36 -8.40 4.22
C GLU A 243 34.54 -8.79 5.46
N GLY A 244 33.65 -9.75 5.33
CA GLY A 244 32.75 -10.18 6.40
C GLY A 244 31.59 -9.22 6.72
N GLN A 245 31.42 -8.19 5.91
CA GLN A 245 30.25 -7.29 5.99
C GLN A 245 29.21 -7.62 4.93
N TRP A 246 27.96 -7.76 5.34
CA TRP A 246 26.80 -7.88 4.43
C TRP A 246 25.52 -7.41 5.15
N MET A 247 24.50 -7.14 4.36
CA MET A 247 23.19 -6.80 4.90
C MET A 247 22.52 -8.03 5.53
N GLN A 248 22.02 -7.90 6.74
CA GLN A 248 21.23 -8.92 7.44
C GLN A 248 20.00 -8.33 8.12
N THR A 249 19.05 -9.19 8.47
CA THR A 249 17.88 -8.84 9.26
C THR A 249 18.27 -8.60 10.72
N VAL A 250 17.76 -7.54 11.34
CA VAL A 250 17.94 -7.29 12.78
C VAL A 250 17.21 -8.37 13.57
N ARG A 251 17.86 -8.89 14.61
CA ARG A 251 17.33 -9.91 15.51
C ARG A 251 17.30 -9.42 16.95
N GLU A 252 16.34 -9.88 17.71
CA GLU A 252 16.27 -9.67 19.15
C GLU A 252 17.48 -10.37 19.81
N LYS A 253 18.18 -9.67 20.69
CA LYS A 253 19.44 -10.15 21.29
C LYS A 253 19.26 -11.46 22.09
N GLU A 254 18.20 -11.54 22.91
CA GLU A 254 18.02 -12.65 23.85
C GLU A 254 17.50 -13.92 23.17
N ARG A 255 16.56 -13.77 22.24
CA ARG A 255 15.85 -14.88 21.58
C ARG A 255 16.38 -15.20 20.19
N ASN A 256 17.25 -14.35 19.65
CA ASN A 256 17.71 -14.41 18.27
C ASN A 256 16.55 -14.48 17.24
N SER A 257 15.38 -13.95 17.62
CA SER A 257 14.20 -13.87 16.77
C SER A 257 14.31 -12.71 15.80
N PRO A 258 13.98 -12.87 14.51
CA PRO A 258 13.95 -11.75 13.57
C PRO A 258 12.95 -10.69 14.01
N LEU A 259 13.36 -9.42 13.99
CA LEU A 259 12.45 -8.29 14.22
C LEU A 259 11.70 -7.99 12.91
N VAL A 260 10.83 -8.90 12.55
CA VAL A 260 10.02 -8.86 11.32
C VAL A 260 8.57 -9.11 11.70
N SER A 261 7.68 -8.35 11.10
CA SER A 261 6.23 -8.59 11.12
C SER A 261 5.78 -9.00 9.73
N SER A 262 5.01 -10.06 9.62
CA SER A 262 4.47 -10.56 8.36
C SER A 262 2.95 -10.71 8.45
N LYS A 263 2.26 -10.38 7.35
CA LYS A 263 0.81 -10.59 7.22
C LYS A 263 0.44 -10.96 5.80
N THR A 264 -0.59 -11.81 5.67
CA THR A 264 -1.17 -12.11 4.36
C THR A 264 -2.04 -10.95 3.91
N ARG A 265 -1.89 -10.55 2.64
CA ARG A 265 -2.69 -9.51 2.00
C ARG A 265 -3.11 -9.93 0.60
N GLU A 266 -4.13 -9.27 0.09
CA GLU A 266 -4.49 -9.33 -1.32
C GLU A 266 -4.07 -8.02 -2.01
N ILE A 267 -3.21 -8.11 -3.01
CA ILE A 267 -2.74 -6.98 -3.80
C ILE A 267 -2.98 -7.28 -5.29
N GLY A 268 -3.86 -6.48 -5.91
CA GLY A 268 -4.18 -6.66 -7.34
C GLY A 268 -4.78 -8.02 -7.67
N GLY A 269 -5.61 -8.58 -6.79
CA GLY A 269 -6.25 -9.89 -6.95
C GLY A 269 -5.32 -11.09 -6.69
N ARG A 270 -4.15 -10.86 -6.09
CA ARG A 270 -3.18 -11.92 -5.77
C ARG A 270 -2.90 -11.94 -4.28
N GLN A 271 -2.87 -13.12 -3.70
CA GLN A 271 -2.37 -13.30 -2.35
C GLN A 271 -0.86 -13.08 -2.30
N VAL A 272 -0.42 -12.28 -1.34
CA VAL A 272 0.99 -12.00 -1.06
C VAL A 272 1.22 -12.01 0.45
N ILE A 273 2.45 -12.27 0.86
CA ILE A 273 2.92 -12.03 2.22
C ILE A 273 3.63 -10.67 2.21
N GLU A 274 3.07 -9.72 2.95
CA GLU A 274 3.69 -8.42 3.21
C GLU A 274 4.48 -8.52 4.50
N SER A 275 5.79 -8.24 4.44
CA SER A 275 6.68 -8.26 5.59
C SER A 275 7.34 -6.91 5.78
N CYS A 276 7.53 -6.49 7.03
CA CYS A 276 8.30 -5.30 7.35
C CYS A 276 9.21 -5.56 8.55
N GLY A 277 10.36 -4.91 8.57
CA GLY A 277 11.33 -5.08 9.63
C GLY A 277 12.51 -4.15 9.50
N LEU A 278 13.58 -4.47 10.21
CA LEU A 278 14.82 -3.72 10.23
C LEU A 278 15.95 -4.53 9.62
N TRP A 279 16.78 -3.86 8.85
CA TRP A 279 18.04 -4.39 8.35
C TRP A 279 19.21 -3.67 9.00
N GLN A 280 20.33 -4.34 9.09
CA GLN A 280 21.61 -3.78 9.49
C GLN A 280 22.75 -4.37 8.69
N MET A 281 23.84 -3.65 8.57
CA MET A 281 25.08 -4.19 8.03
C MET A 281 25.80 -4.98 9.14
N ARG A 282 26.06 -6.27 8.92
CA ARG A 282 26.88 -7.07 9.84
C ARG A 282 28.25 -6.43 9.95
N ASN A 283 28.77 -6.28 11.16
CA ASN A 283 30.05 -5.63 11.46
C ASN A 283 30.16 -4.21 10.88
N GLY A 284 29.04 -3.49 10.75
CA GLY A 284 28.98 -2.13 10.24
C GLY A 284 27.93 -1.29 10.96
N ALA A 285 27.90 0.02 10.64
CA ALA A 285 27.01 0.99 11.29
C ALA A 285 25.73 1.29 10.48
N LEU A 286 25.63 0.78 9.26
CA LEU A 286 24.46 1.08 8.40
C LEU A 286 23.28 0.21 8.79
N GLY A 287 22.08 0.81 8.76
CA GLY A 287 20.83 0.09 9.01
C GLY A 287 19.61 0.94 8.70
N GLY A 288 18.45 0.34 8.71
CA GLY A 288 17.20 1.02 8.44
C GLY A 288 16.00 0.08 8.32
N PRO A 289 14.83 0.60 7.95
CA PRO A 289 13.66 -0.21 7.70
C PRO A 289 13.70 -0.87 6.33
N PHE A 290 13.00 -2.00 6.22
CA PHE A 290 12.63 -2.60 4.96
C PHE A 290 11.16 -2.98 4.92
N VAL A 291 10.60 -3.04 3.72
CA VAL A 291 9.28 -3.61 3.41
C VAL A 291 9.45 -4.60 2.27
N SER A 292 8.75 -5.72 2.32
CA SER A 292 8.85 -6.79 1.34
C SER A 292 7.48 -7.32 0.98
N ILE A 293 7.32 -7.78 -0.24
CA ILE A 293 6.22 -8.64 -0.67
C ILE A 293 6.78 -9.94 -1.22
N SER A 294 6.19 -11.05 -0.79
CA SER A 294 6.55 -12.38 -1.26
C SER A 294 5.32 -13.09 -1.79
N ARG A 295 5.47 -13.85 -2.87
CA ARG A 295 4.40 -14.68 -3.43
C ARG A 295 4.97 -15.94 -4.06
N ILE A 296 4.14 -16.98 -4.11
CA ILE A 296 4.47 -18.22 -4.81
C ILE A 296 3.97 -18.12 -6.25
N ASP A 297 4.85 -18.41 -7.19
CA ASP A 297 4.51 -18.75 -8.56
C ASP A 297 4.45 -20.27 -8.67
N THR A 298 3.24 -20.81 -8.56
CA THR A 298 3.03 -22.27 -8.58
C THR A 298 3.35 -22.90 -9.93
N MET A 299 3.24 -22.13 -11.03
CA MET A 299 3.56 -22.65 -12.37
C MET A 299 5.07 -22.78 -12.57
N ALA A 300 5.84 -21.82 -12.07
CA ALA A 300 7.29 -21.84 -12.13
C ALA A 300 7.94 -22.61 -10.95
N GLY A 301 7.17 -22.99 -9.92
CA GLY A 301 7.70 -23.61 -8.71
C GLY A 301 8.65 -22.69 -7.92
N LYS A 302 8.41 -21.39 -7.95
CA LYS A 302 9.32 -20.39 -7.37
C LYS A 302 8.60 -19.46 -6.38
N VAL A 303 9.35 -18.99 -5.41
CA VAL A 303 8.98 -17.82 -4.62
C VAL A 303 9.57 -16.58 -5.29
N ILE A 304 8.73 -15.57 -5.48
CA ILE A 304 9.13 -14.24 -5.98
C ILE A 304 9.11 -13.30 -4.78
N VAL A 305 10.20 -12.59 -4.55
CA VAL A 305 10.33 -11.58 -3.48
C VAL A 305 10.73 -10.25 -4.09
N GLY A 306 9.95 -9.23 -3.80
CA GLY A 306 10.33 -7.83 -3.98
C GLY A 306 10.51 -7.18 -2.62
N GLU A 307 11.61 -6.48 -2.41
CA GLU A 307 11.90 -5.77 -1.17
C GLU A 307 12.39 -4.36 -1.45
N GLY A 308 11.86 -3.40 -0.70
CA GLY A 308 12.38 -2.04 -0.63
C GLY A 308 13.02 -1.80 0.72
N PHE A 309 14.26 -1.34 0.75
CA PHE A 309 14.94 -0.94 1.98
C PHE A 309 15.47 0.49 1.90
N VAL A 310 15.53 1.15 3.04
CA VAL A 310 15.80 2.58 3.14
C VAL A 310 16.99 2.80 4.06
N TYR A 311 17.93 3.66 3.63
CA TYR A 311 18.93 4.24 4.49
C TYR A 311 18.70 5.76 4.58
N SER A 312 18.39 6.25 5.78
CA SER A 312 18.09 7.67 6.00
C SER A 312 18.34 8.01 7.48
N PRO A 313 19.62 8.16 7.88
CA PRO A 313 19.97 8.31 9.31
C PRO A 313 19.41 9.60 9.92
N SER A 314 19.35 10.69 9.14
CA SER A 314 19.07 12.04 9.64
C SER A 314 17.63 12.54 9.39
N SER A 315 16.74 11.72 8.81
CA SER A 315 15.38 12.17 8.48
C SER A 315 14.34 11.09 8.63
N ASP A 316 13.06 11.54 8.65
CA ASP A 316 11.89 10.68 8.69
C ASP A 316 11.88 9.67 7.54
N LYS A 317 11.49 8.45 7.84
CA LYS A 317 11.54 7.30 6.92
C LYS A 317 10.17 6.90 6.40
N ARG A 318 9.07 7.33 7.05
CA ARG A 318 7.69 7.00 6.67
C ARG A 318 7.44 7.17 5.18
N ASP A 319 7.72 8.37 4.63
CA ASP A 319 7.40 8.67 3.24
C ASP A 319 8.28 7.89 2.26
N LEU A 320 9.53 7.59 2.65
CA LEU A 320 10.47 6.77 1.89
C LEU A 320 10.01 5.30 1.85
N VAL A 321 9.60 4.75 3.00
CA VAL A 321 9.03 3.39 3.11
C VAL A 321 7.75 3.28 2.29
N ARG A 322 6.83 4.26 2.40
CA ARG A 322 5.60 4.29 1.58
C ARG A 322 5.88 4.36 0.08
N GLN A 323 6.97 5.02 -0.32
CA GLN A 323 7.39 5.04 -1.72
C GLN A 323 7.86 3.64 -2.18
N MET A 324 8.55 2.91 -1.32
CA MET A 324 8.97 1.53 -1.63
C MET A 324 7.78 0.57 -1.64
N GLU A 325 6.84 0.68 -0.71
CA GLU A 325 5.58 -0.09 -0.74
C GLU A 325 4.82 0.14 -2.06
N ALA A 326 4.72 1.40 -2.51
CA ALA A 326 4.10 1.71 -3.80
C ALA A 326 4.86 1.10 -4.99
N THR A 327 6.19 1.11 -4.95
CA THR A 327 7.05 0.47 -5.94
C THR A 327 6.74 -1.03 -6.02
N LEU A 328 6.71 -1.71 -4.87
CA LEU A 328 6.44 -3.14 -4.77
C LEU A 328 5.04 -3.52 -5.28
N ARG A 329 4.03 -2.69 -5.08
CA ARG A 329 2.68 -2.91 -5.65
C ARG A 329 2.64 -2.86 -7.17
N THR A 330 3.68 -2.36 -7.82
CA THR A 330 3.79 -2.33 -9.29
C THR A 330 4.52 -3.54 -9.87
N LEU A 331 5.07 -4.43 -9.04
CA LEU A 331 5.82 -5.61 -9.45
C LEU A 331 4.90 -6.66 -10.12
N LYS A 332 5.21 -7.01 -11.37
CA LYS A 332 4.43 -7.92 -12.22
C LYS A 332 5.32 -8.94 -12.88
#